data_0edf37a442b4637c64ce8f064e7c5aac
#
_entry.id   0edf37a442b4637c64ce8f064e7c5aac
#
_cell.length_a   1.000
_cell.length_b   1.000
_cell.length_c   1.000
_cell.angle_alpha   90.00
_cell.angle_beta   90.00
_cell.angle_gamma   90.00
#
_symmetry.space_group_name_H-M   'P 1'
#
loop_
_entity.id
_entity.type
_entity.pdbx_description
1 polymer ?
#
loop_
_entity_poly.entity_id
_entity_poly.type
_entity_poly.pdbx_seq_one_letter_code
_entity_poly.pdbx_strand_id
1 'polypeptide(L)'
;KTLGATHIWYTGIIEHATQTNYTRYGIKPDHPAVVKGKAGSPYAIKDYYDVDPDLATSIPDRMKEFENLVKRSHKAGLKVIIDFVPNHVARQYGSDAKPEGVTDLGEKDDMTKAFSPNNNFYYIPDTKLEGNIDLHRGAAEPYIEFPAKATGNDRFDAWPNSNDWYETVKLNYGIDYMNGH
;
A
#
# COMPACT_ATOMS: atom_id res chain seq x y z
N LYS A 1 22.58 13.26 19.15
CA LYS A 1 23.34 14.55 19.16
C LYS A 1 24.85 14.36 19.17
N THR A 2 25.39 13.36 19.82
CA THR A 2 26.84 13.06 19.82
C THR A 2 27.42 12.80 18.43
N LEU A 3 26.59 12.32 17.49
CA LEU A 3 26.95 12.10 16.09
C LEU A 3 26.76 13.33 15.18
N GLY A 4 26.37 14.49 15.73
CA GLY A 4 26.09 15.69 14.95
C GLY A 4 24.80 15.62 14.11
N ALA A 5 23.94 14.61 14.30
CA ALA A 5 22.69 14.48 13.57
C ALA A 5 21.72 15.64 13.89
N THR A 6 21.10 16.18 12.84
CA THR A 6 20.10 17.25 12.92
C THR A 6 18.69 16.78 12.54
N HIS A 7 18.62 15.65 11.84
CA HIS A 7 17.39 15.05 11.36
C HIS A 7 17.34 13.56 11.72
N ILE A 8 16.14 13.03 11.84
CA ILE A 8 15.87 11.59 11.89
C ILE A 8 14.87 11.28 10.79
N TRP A 9 15.15 10.26 9.99
CA TRP A 9 14.31 9.78 8.92
C TRP A 9 13.70 8.43 9.31
N TYR A 10 12.38 8.42 9.44
CA TYR A 10 11.61 7.22 9.72
C TYR A 10 11.08 6.64 8.41
N THR A 11 11.51 5.44 8.06
CA THR A 11 11.03 4.67 6.91
C THR A 11 10.00 3.64 7.36
N GLY A 12 9.03 3.31 6.48
CA GLY A 12 8.05 2.27 6.73
C GLY A 12 7.08 2.54 7.88
N ILE A 13 6.77 3.81 8.16
CA ILE A 13 5.85 4.21 9.24
C ILE A 13 4.39 4.09 8.81
N ILE A 14 4.10 4.39 7.54
CA ILE A 14 2.73 4.34 7.01
C ILE A 14 2.29 2.89 6.93
N GLU A 15 1.04 2.60 7.29
CA GLU A 15 0.49 1.24 7.26
C GLU A 15 0.68 0.61 5.88
N HIS A 16 1.29 -0.57 5.84
CA HIS A 16 1.54 -1.33 4.64
C HIS A 16 0.92 -2.73 4.72
N ALA A 17 0.81 -3.39 3.57
CA ALA A 17 0.22 -4.72 3.47
C ALA A 17 1.01 -5.75 4.30
N THR A 18 0.32 -6.52 5.14
CA THR A 18 0.89 -7.53 6.02
C THR A 18 0.02 -8.77 6.12
N GLN A 19 0.62 -9.92 6.43
CA GLN A 19 -0.10 -11.13 6.80
C GLN A 19 -0.34 -11.26 8.31
N THR A 20 0.11 -10.30 9.11
CA THR A 20 -0.15 -10.29 10.55
C THR A 20 -1.63 -10.05 10.81
N ASN A 21 -2.22 -10.83 11.70
CA ASN A 21 -3.65 -10.76 11.98
C ASN A 21 -3.94 -9.73 13.08
N TYR A 22 -4.45 -8.60 12.68
CA TYR A 22 -4.95 -7.52 13.54
C TYR A 22 -6.47 -7.35 13.48
N THR A 23 -7.21 -8.36 13.01
CA THR A 23 -8.68 -8.31 12.80
C THR A 23 -9.43 -7.86 14.05
N ARG A 24 -8.96 -8.22 15.26
CA ARG A 24 -9.56 -7.75 16.53
C ARG A 24 -9.51 -6.23 16.72
N TYR A 25 -8.69 -5.53 15.92
CA TYR A 25 -8.56 -4.08 15.92
C TYR A 25 -9.11 -3.43 14.64
N GLY A 26 -9.82 -4.20 13.81
CA GLY A 26 -10.41 -3.72 12.55
C GLY A 26 -9.51 -3.88 11.33
N ILE A 27 -8.22 -4.10 11.52
CA ILE A 27 -7.23 -4.23 10.43
C ILE A 27 -7.22 -5.67 9.93
N LYS A 28 -7.60 -5.88 8.68
CA LYS A 28 -7.63 -7.21 8.05
C LYS A 28 -6.26 -7.56 7.49
N PRO A 29 -5.77 -8.81 7.66
CA PRO A 29 -4.56 -9.26 7.00
C PRO A 29 -4.78 -9.31 5.48
N ASP A 30 -3.72 -9.04 4.73
CA ASP A 30 -3.74 -9.15 3.28
C ASP A 30 -3.52 -10.59 2.83
N HIS A 31 -3.99 -10.90 1.62
CA HIS A 31 -3.85 -12.25 1.08
C HIS A 31 -2.37 -12.58 0.81
N PRO A 32 -1.87 -13.76 1.24
CA PRO A 32 -0.44 -14.11 1.13
C PRO A 32 0.14 -14.01 -0.28
N ALA A 33 -0.67 -14.24 -1.31
CA ALA A 33 -0.25 -14.16 -2.71
C ALA A 33 0.18 -12.75 -3.14
N VAL A 34 -0.29 -11.72 -2.46
CA VAL A 34 -0.02 -10.31 -2.80
C VAL A 34 0.69 -9.54 -1.68
N VAL A 35 1.43 -10.28 -0.84
CA VAL A 35 2.29 -9.70 0.20
C VAL A 35 3.66 -10.38 0.14
N LYS A 36 4.74 -9.62 0.09
CA LYS A 36 6.12 -10.17 0.13
C LYS A 36 6.54 -10.50 1.57
N GLY A 37 6.54 -11.79 1.88
CA GLY A 37 6.84 -12.29 3.22
C GLY A 37 5.68 -12.04 4.21
N LYS A 38 5.90 -12.31 5.50
CA LYS A 38 4.85 -12.17 6.52
C LYS A 38 4.60 -10.69 6.89
N ALA A 39 5.65 -9.94 7.09
CA ALA A 39 5.59 -8.52 7.46
C ALA A 39 5.27 -7.59 6.28
N GLY A 40 5.36 -8.09 5.05
CA GLY A 40 5.13 -7.27 3.86
C GLY A 40 6.32 -6.37 3.48
N SER A 41 6.05 -5.44 2.58
CA SER A 41 7.00 -4.41 2.15
C SER A 41 6.55 -3.05 2.69
N PRO A 42 7.43 -2.28 3.35
CA PRO A 42 7.10 -0.94 3.83
C PRO A 42 6.74 0.06 2.71
N TYR A 43 6.93 -0.35 1.46
CA TYR A 43 6.57 0.43 0.28
C TYR A 43 5.23 0.00 -0.36
N ALA A 44 4.62 -1.10 0.09
CA ALA A 44 3.29 -1.52 -0.33
C ALA A 44 2.23 -0.92 0.62
N ILE A 45 2.00 0.39 0.50
CA ILE A 45 1.13 1.16 1.38
C ILE A 45 -0.31 0.65 1.28
N LYS A 46 -0.89 0.29 2.41
CA LYS A 46 -2.28 -0.18 2.54
C LYS A 46 -3.24 0.92 2.97
N ASP A 47 -2.79 1.82 3.84
CA ASP A 47 -3.56 2.94 4.33
C ASP A 47 -2.67 4.16 4.54
N TYR A 48 -2.93 5.26 3.81
CA TYR A 48 -2.19 6.51 3.98
C TYR A 48 -2.60 7.30 5.22
N TYR A 49 -3.69 6.94 5.87
CA TYR A 49 -4.21 7.65 7.05
C TYR A 49 -3.77 7.04 8.36
N ASP A 50 -3.00 5.93 8.31
CA ASP A 50 -2.62 5.19 9.51
C ASP A 50 -1.14 4.84 9.60
N VAL A 51 -0.73 4.47 10.81
CA VAL A 51 0.60 4.00 11.17
C VAL A 51 0.61 2.47 11.19
N ASP A 52 1.68 1.88 10.70
CA ASP A 52 1.83 0.43 10.67
C ASP A 52 1.71 -0.18 12.08
N PRO A 53 0.77 -1.12 12.28
CA PRO A 53 0.52 -1.72 13.58
C PRO A 53 1.68 -2.58 14.11
N ASP A 54 2.55 -3.12 13.24
CA ASP A 54 3.72 -3.91 13.65
C ASP A 54 4.75 -3.06 14.40
N LEU A 55 4.70 -1.72 14.27
CA LEU A 55 5.60 -0.79 14.94
C LEU A 55 5.11 -0.35 16.32
N ALA A 56 3.86 -0.65 16.67
CA ALA A 56 3.24 -0.16 17.91
C ALA A 56 3.40 -1.16 19.07
N THR A 57 3.56 -0.62 20.28
CA THR A 57 3.45 -1.38 21.52
C THR A 57 1.98 -1.66 21.85
N SER A 58 1.12 -0.66 21.61
CA SER A 58 -0.35 -0.75 21.75
C SER A 58 -0.98 -0.46 20.39
N ILE A 59 -1.55 -1.49 19.75
CA ILE A 59 -2.15 -1.35 18.42
C ILE A 59 -3.23 -0.25 18.36
N PRO A 60 -4.16 -0.14 19.34
CA PRO A 60 -5.15 0.94 19.36
C PRO A 60 -4.56 2.34 19.48
N ASP A 61 -3.38 2.45 20.09
CA ASP A 61 -2.72 3.74 20.33
C ASP A 61 -1.61 4.05 19.31
N ARG A 62 -1.45 3.26 18.22
CA ARG A 62 -0.34 3.35 17.26
C ARG A 62 -0.07 4.77 16.75
N MET A 63 -1.10 5.49 16.35
CA MET A 63 -0.99 6.87 15.90
C MET A 63 -0.47 7.79 17.03
N LYS A 64 -1.01 7.66 18.24
CA LYS A 64 -0.58 8.43 19.40
C LYS A 64 0.84 8.10 19.83
N GLU A 65 1.25 6.83 19.74
CA GLU A 65 2.65 6.44 20.00
C GLU A 65 3.60 7.11 19.01
N PHE A 66 3.25 7.14 17.72
CA PHE A 66 4.04 7.80 16.70
C PHE A 66 4.08 9.32 16.89
N GLU A 67 2.95 9.98 17.16
CA GLU A 67 2.92 11.41 17.50
C GLU A 67 3.82 11.73 18.70
N ASN A 68 3.81 10.88 19.72
CA ASN A 68 4.67 11.05 20.89
C ASN A 68 6.15 10.84 20.54
N LEU A 69 6.48 9.94 19.61
CA LEU A 69 7.84 9.76 19.09
C LEU A 69 8.31 11.03 18.38
N VAL A 70 7.46 11.62 17.52
CA VAL A 70 7.76 12.89 16.84
C VAL A 70 7.98 14.00 17.86
N LYS A 71 7.11 14.14 18.86
CA LYS A 71 7.26 15.13 19.94
C LYS A 71 8.58 14.97 20.70
N ARG A 72 8.97 13.74 21.04
CA ARG A 72 10.25 13.45 21.71
C ARG A 72 11.45 13.79 20.83
N SER A 73 11.37 13.50 19.53
CA SER A 73 12.42 13.83 18.56
C SER A 73 12.63 15.34 18.47
N HIS A 74 11.54 16.10 18.34
CA HIS A 74 11.59 17.57 18.33
C HIS A 74 12.14 18.13 19.65
N LYS A 75 11.71 17.63 20.80
CA LYS A 75 12.25 18.02 22.12
C LYS A 75 13.75 17.74 22.23
N ALA A 76 14.24 16.69 21.57
CA ALA A 76 15.68 16.39 21.47
C ALA A 76 16.42 17.28 20.46
N GLY A 77 15.74 18.21 19.79
CA GLY A 77 16.28 19.12 18.78
C GLY A 77 16.58 18.45 17.45
N LEU A 78 15.86 17.36 17.13
CA LEU A 78 15.92 16.68 15.83
C LEU A 78 14.69 17.07 14.99
N LYS A 79 14.89 17.30 13.72
CA LYS A 79 13.80 17.37 12.74
C LYS A 79 13.42 15.98 12.31
N VAL A 80 12.13 15.75 12.03
CA VAL A 80 11.60 14.44 11.58
C VAL A 80 11.30 14.49 10.10
N ILE A 81 11.70 13.44 9.38
CA ILE A 81 11.34 13.16 8.00
C ILE A 81 10.63 11.81 8.00
N ILE A 82 9.53 11.72 7.27
CA ILE A 82 8.77 10.48 7.06
C ILE A 82 8.86 10.14 5.58
N ASP A 83 9.07 8.87 5.28
CA ASP A 83 9.03 8.36 3.92
C ASP A 83 7.61 8.43 3.37
N PHE A 84 7.48 8.82 2.11
CA PHE A 84 6.20 8.88 1.41
C PHE A 84 6.33 8.20 0.05
N VAL A 85 5.40 7.30 -0.27
CA VAL A 85 5.42 6.46 -1.47
C VAL A 85 4.25 6.84 -2.38
N PRO A 86 4.43 7.75 -3.35
CA PRO A 86 3.34 8.23 -4.19
C PRO A 86 3.19 7.49 -5.52
N ASN A 87 4.06 6.55 -5.86
CA ASN A 87 4.05 5.87 -7.17
C ASN A 87 3.01 4.75 -7.26
N HIS A 88 2.77 4.05 -6.15
CA HIS A 88 1.93 2.85 -6.09
C HIS A 88 1.42 2.64 -4.67
N VAL A 89 0.46 1.75 -4.53
CA VAL A 89 -0.07 1.28 -3.24
C VAL A 89 -0.12 -0.25 -3.21
N ALA A 90 -0.42 -0.83 -2.06
CA ALA A 90 -0.67 -2.26 -1.94
C ALA A 90 -1.81 -2.70 -2.88
N ARG A 91 -1.77 -3.92 -3.39
CA ARG A 91 -2.80 -4.44 -4.29
C ARG A 91 -4.17 -4.51 -3.62
N GLN A 92 -4.21 -4.78 -2.33
CA GLN A 92 -5.41 -4.73 -1.51
C GLN A 92 -5.52 -3.43 -0.69
N TYR A 93 -5.12 -2.29 -1.30
CA TYR A 93 -5.29 -0.97 -0.67
C TYR A 93 -6.73 -0.77 -0.20
N GLY A 94 -6.88 -0.24 0.99
CA GLY A 94 -8.17 0.13 1.57
C GLY A 94 -7.96 0.69 2.98
N SER A 95 -8.39 1.93 3.17
CA SER A 95 -8.22 2.62 4.45
C SER A 95 -9.34 2.29 5.43
N ASP A 96 -8.98 1.89 6.64
CA ASP A 96 -9.90 1.79 7.78
C ASP A 96 -9.84 3.01 8.70
N ALA A 97 -8.86 3.90 8.49
CA ALA A 97 -8.62 5.11 9.29
C ALA A 97 -8.92 6.43 8.56
N LYS A 98 -9.39 6.38 7.31
CA LYS A 98 -9.73 7.60 6.55
C LYS A 98 -10.81 8.43 7.25
N PRO A 99 -10.76 9.76 7.17
CA PRO A 99 -11.82 10.61 7.70
C PRO A 99 -13.18 10.32 7.08
N GLU A 100 -14.25 10.53 7.86
CA GLU A 100 -15.62 10.38 7.38
C GLU A 100 -15.87 11.28 6.14
N GLY A 101 -16.56 10.72 5.13
CA GLY A 101 -16.86 11.41 3.87
C GLY A 101 -15.73 11.44 2.86
N VAL A 102 -14.54 10.97 3.19
CA VAL A 102 -13.43 10.84 2.24
C VAL A 102 -13.65 9.59 1.37
N THR A 103 -13.60 9.79 0.04
CA THR A 103 -13.61 8.69 -0.94
C THR A 103 -12.23 8.03 -0.95
N ASP A 104 -12.20 6.72 -0.87
CA ASP A 104 -10.95 5.96 -0.92
C ASP A 104 -10.45 5.78 -2.35
N LEU A 105 -9.15 5.47 -2.50
CA LEU A 105 -8.56 5.21 -3.81
C LEU A 105 -9.23 4.01 -4.46
N GLY A 106 -9.64 4.17 -5.71
CA GLY A 106 -10.31 3.15 -6.50
C GLY A 106 -11.82 3.02 -6.28
N GLU A 107 -12.37 3.63 -5.22
CA GLU A 107 -13.78 3.48 -4.84
C GLU A 107 -14.76 3.99 -5.91
N LYS A 108 -14.34 4.98 -6.71
CA LYS A 108 -15.16 5.58 -7.79
C LYS A 108 -14.58 5.34 -9.19
N ASP A 109 -13.61 4.46 -9.31
CA ASP A 109 -12.96 4.17 -10.59
C ASP A 109 -13.93 3.46 -11.56
N ASP A 110 -13.89 3.87 -12.82
CA ASP A 110 -14.53 3.15 -13.93
C ASP A 110 -13.63 2.00 -14.39
N MET A 111 -13.82 0.83 -13.81
CA MET A 111 -13.03 -0.38 -14.06
C MET A 111 -13.23 -0.97 -15.47
N THR A 112 -14.19 -0.45 -16.25
CA THR A 112 -14.39 -0.87 -17.66
C THR A 112 -13.41 -0.22 -18.62
N LYS A 113 -12.61 0.76 -18.13
CA LYS A 113 -11.64 1.51 -18.91
C LYS A 113 -10.22 1.18 -18.47
N ALA A 114 -9.38 0.84 -19.42
CA ALA A 114 -7.96 0.62 -19.17
C ALA A 114 -7.28 1.88 -18.62
N PHE A 115 -7.60 3.03 -19.20
CA PHE A 115 -7.21 4.35 -18.73
C PHE A 115 -8.41 5.29 -18.66
N SER A 116 -8.46 6.08 -17.60
CA SER A 116 -9.32 7.27 -17.47
C SER A 116 -8.58 8.28 -16.59
N PRO A 117 -8.51 9.57 -16.96
CA PRO A 117 -7.86 10.58 -16.13
C PRO A 117 -8.52 10.78 -14.75
N ASN A 118 -9.74 10.26 -14.58
CA ASN A 118 -10.49 10.33 -13.32
C ASN A 118 -10.34 9.06 -12.45
N ASN A 119 -9.73 8.00 -12.98
CA ASN A 119 -9.44 6.78 -12.20
C ASN A 119 -8.18 6.95 -11.37
N ASN A 120 -8.16 6.33 -10.19
CA ASN A 120 -6.97 6.25 -9.35
C ASN A 120 -5.99 5.18 -9.83
N PHE A 121 -6.47 4.15 -10.55
CA PHE A 121 -5.67 3.03 -11.02
C PHE A 121 -5.80 2.82 -12.53
N TYR A 122 -4.83 2.06 -13.09
CA TYR A 122 -4.92 1.51 -14.44
C TYR A 122 -5.47 0.10 -14.37
N TYR A 123 -6.48 -0.19 -15.19
CA TYR A 123 -7.13 -1.50 -15.23
C TYR A 123 -6.79 -2.25 -16.51
N ILE A 124 -6.95 -3.56 -16.46
CA ILE A 124 -6.94 -4.45 -17.63
C ILE A 124 -8.36 -4.98 -17.77
N PRO A 125 -9.26 -4.27 -18.50
CA PRO A 125 -10.68 -4.60 -18.57
C PRO A 125 -10.92 -6.04 -19.03
N ASP A 126 -11.97 -6.64 -18.53
CA ASP A 126 -12.42 -8.00 -18.87
C ASP A 126 -11.36 -9.11 -18.63
N THR A 127 -10.27 -8.78 -17.92
CA THR A 127 -9.17 -9.71 -17.69
C THR A 127 -8.95 -9.89 -16.19
N LYS A 128 -8.89 -11.15 -15.76
CA LYS A 128 -8.55 -11.54 -14.39
C LYS A 128 -7.03 -11.49 -14.20
N LEU A 129 -6.57 -11.13 -13.00
CA LEU A 129 -5.17 -11.31 -12.63
C LEU A 129 -4.82 -12.80 -12.65
N GLU A 130 -3.82 -13.16 -13.41
CA GLU A 130 -3.31 -14.52 -13.53
C GLU A 130 -1.81 -14.55 -13.24
N GLY A 131 -0.99 -14.36 -14.23
CA GLY A 131 0.45 -14.23 -14.08
C GLY A 131 1.19 -15.49 -13.70
N ASN A 132 2.51 -15.34 -13.61
CA ASN A 132 3.42 -16.41 -13.20
C ASN A 132 3.80 -16.22 -11.72
N ILE A 133 2.77 -16.04 -10.88
CA ILE A 133 2.84 -15.89 -9.43
C ILE A 133 1.95 -16.94 -8.77
N ASP A 134 2.32 -17.39 -7.59
CA ASP A 134 1.50 -18.34 -6.83
C ASP A 134 0.33 -17.60 -6.17
N LEU A 135 -0.85 -17.66 -6.82
CA LEU A 135 -2.07 -17.01 -6.34
C LEU A 135 -2.64 -17.66 -5.06
N HIS A 136 -2.24 -18.86 -4.70
CA HIS A 136 -2.61 -19.47 -3.40
C HIS A 136 -1.63 -19.08 -2.30
N ARG A 137 -0.34 -19.25 -2.55
CA ARG A 137 0.76 -18.99 -1.62
C ARG A 137 0.49 -19.44 -0.17
N GLY A 138 -0.06 -20.64 -0.05
CA GLY A 138 -0.40 -21.25 1.25
C GLY A 138 -1.75 -20.82 1.84
N ALA A 139 -2.54 -20.00 1.17
CA ALA A 139 -3.92 -19.73 1.53
C ALA A 139 -4.85 -20.86 1.07
N ALA A 140 -5.98 -21.04 1.75
CA ALA A 140 -6.99 -22.03 1.37
C ALA A 140 -7.64 -21.70 0.03
N GLU A 141 -7.91 -20.41 -0.22
CA GLU A 141 -8.50 -19.92 -1.46
C GLU A 141 -7.46 -19.11 -2.25
N PRO A 142 -7.55 -19.08 -3.59
CA PRO A 142 -6.66 -18.26 -4.41
C PRO A 142 -7.01 -16.76 -4.26
N TYR A 143 -6.01 -15.90 -4.41
CA TYR A 143 -6.28 -14.47 -4.61
C TYR A 143 -7.00 -14.24 -5.93
N ILE A 144 -8.09 -13.49 -5.89
CA ILE A 144 -8.89 -13.15 -7.07
C ILE A 144 -8.94 -11.64 -7.21
N GLU A 145 -8.53 -11.13 -8.37
CA GLU A 145 -8.68 -9.74 -8.76
C GLU A 145 -9.25 -9.66 -10.19
N PHE A 146 -10.41 -9.00 -10.32
CA PHE A 146 -11.08 -8.78 -11.60
C PHE A 146 -11.77 -7.40 -11.61
N PRO A 147 -11.51 -6.54 -12.59
CA PRO A 147 -10.41 -6.68 -13.55
C PRO A 147 -9.04 -6.55 -12.87
N ALA A 148 -8.00 -7.08 -13.50
CA ALA A 148 -6.64 -6.91 -13.03
C ALA A 148 -6.22 -5.44 -13.09
N LYS A 149 -5.24 -5.06 -12.25
CA LYS A 149 -4.64 -3.72 -12.23
C LYS A 149 -3.16 -3.77 -12.60
N ALA A 150 -2.67 -2.71 -13.23
CA ALA A 150 -1.25 -2.56 -13.54
C ALA A 150 -0.40 -2.58 -12.27
N THR A 151 0.78 -3.21 -12.32
CA THR A 151 1.70 -3.29 -11.19
C THR A 151 2.43 -1.96 -10.94
N GLY A 152 2.92 -1.75 -9.72
CA GLY A 152 3.65 -0.55 -9.34
C GLY A 152 4.94 -0.28 -10.15
N ASN A 153 5.50 -1.30 -10.81
CA ASN A 153 6.65 -1.20 -11.70
C ASN A 153 6.28 -1.13 -13.19
N ASP A 154 5.11 -0.55 -13.49
CA ASP A 154 4.68 -0.21 -14.86
C ASP A 154 4.43 -1.41 -15.78
N ARG A 155 3.97 -2.52 -15.23
CA ARG A 155 3.48 -3.63 -16.03
C ARG A 155 1.96 -3.49 -16.23
N PHE A 156 1.56 -3.18 -17.47
CA PHE A 156 0.17 -2.88 -17.85
C PHE A 156 -0.52 -4.10 -18.50
N ASP A 157 -0.31 -5.29 -17.92
CA ASP A 157 -1.02 -6.51 -18.29
C ASP A 157 -1.43 -7.33 -17.04
N ALA A 158 -2.13 -8.42 -17.24
CA ALA A 158 -2.65 -9.26 -16.16
C ALA A 158 -1.72 -10.43 -15.76
N TRP A 159 -0.51 -10.49 -16.32
CA TRP A 159 0.44 -11.61 -16.15
C TRP A 159 1.77 -11.18 -15.51
N PRO A 160 1.77 -10.57 -14.31
CA PRO A 160 3.01 -10.30 -13.60
C PRO A 160 3.74 -11.59 -13.24
N ASN A 161 5.06 -11.50 -13.10
CA ASN A 161 5.92 -12.59 -12.62
C ASN A 161 6.53 -12.24 -11.26
N SER A 162 7.30 -13.16 -10.69
CA SER A 162 7.91 -13.00 -9.36
C SER A 162 8.91 -11.84 -9.24
N ASN A 163 9.43 -11.33 -10.36
CA ASN A 163 10.34 -10.18 -10.40
C ASN A 163 9.59 -8.85 -10.50
N ASP A 164 8.31 -8.89 -10.88
CA ASP A 164 7.46 -7.70 -10.88
C ASP A 164 7.04 -7.33 -9.46
N TRP A 165 6.56 -6.09 -9.29
CA TRP A 165 5.99 -5.64 -8.02
C TRP A 165 4.51 -6.05 -7.94
N TYR A 166 4.27 -7.37 -8.06
CA TYR A 166 2.93 -7.94 -8.13
C TYR A 166 2.08 -7.67 -6.88
N GLU A 167 2.70 -7.36 -5.75
CA GLU A 167 2.05 -6.97 -4.50
C GLU A 167 1.53 -5.53 -4.50
N THR A 168 1.83 -4.75 -5.54
CA THR A 168 1.47 -3.33 -5.65
C THR A 168 0.67 -3.04 -6.90
N VAL A 169 -0.06 -1.94 -6.89
CA VAL A 169 -0.79 -1.38 -8.03
C VAL A 169 -0.35 0.05 -8.30
N LYS A 170 -0.22 0.41 -9.58
CA LYS A 170 0.20 1.72 -10.02
C LYS A 170 -0.87 2.78 -9.75
N LEU A 171 -0.46 3.92 -9.17
CA LEU A 171 -1.33 5.10 -9.09
C LEU A 171 -1.35 5.84 -10.43
N ASN A 172 -2.54 6.30 -10.80
CA ASN A 172 -2.78 7.05 -12.03
C ASN A 172 -2.77 8.56 -11.75
N TYR A 173 -1.87 9.24 -12.39
CA TYR A 173 -1.73 10.70 -12.35
C TYR A 173 -2.18 11.39 -13.65
N GLY A 174 -3.10 10.76 -14.39
CA GLY A 174 -3.67 11.32 -15.61
C GLY A 174 -2.77 11.15 -16.85
N ILE A 175 -1.80 10.23 -16.80
CA ILE A 175 -0.91 9.93 -17.93
C ILE A 175 -1.34 8.61 -18.57
N ASP A 176 -1.64 8.62 -19.87
CA ASP A 176 -2.00 7.41 -20.60
C ASP A 176 -0.76 6.65 -21.10
N TYR A 177 -0.19 5.83 -20.22
CA TYR A 177 0.96 4.99 -20.60
C TYR A 177 0.60 3.86 -21.57
N MET A 178 -0.69 3.53 -21.74
CA MET A 178 -1.12 2.42 -22.60
C MET A 178 -1.22 2.85 -24.07
N ASN A 179 -1.43 4.14 -24.33
CA ASN A 179 -1.57 4.69 -25.67
C ASN A 179 -0.42 5.66 -26.06
N GLY A 180 0.61 5.77 -25.24
CA GLY A 180 1.82 6.53 -25.56
C GLY A 180 1.66 8.06 -25.48
N HIS A 181 0.79 8.54 -24.61
CA HIS A 181 0.54 9.98 -24.40
C HIS A 181 0.94 10.42 -23.00
#